data_c2dcfac3eec81dd9348993ecd211bb48
#
_entry.id   c2dcfac3eec81dd9348993ecd211bb48
#
_cell.length_a   1.000
_cell.length_b   1.000
_cell.length_c   1.000
_cell.angle_alpha   90.00
_cell.angle_beta   90.00
_cell.angle_gamma   90.00
#
_symmetry.space_group_name_H-M   'P 1'
#
loop_
_entity.id
_entity.type
_entity.pdbx_description
1 polymer ?
#
loop_
_entity_poly.entity_id
_entity_poly.type
_entity_poly.pdbx_seq_one_letter_code
_entity_poly.pdbx_strand_id
1 'polypeptide(L)'
;MKESRHNSGTSLFLMEMILALLFLSLSSAACIQIFAAARKNRLQAEQWNQIQALTTSVGEILEGTDGTDEQFLSLLPGGIKKNTNLIWYYDCNWQSCSSGEAACEMILETDISSSEKSGELSFRQLSNGSELYRITLRFPVDDYRREAVH
;
A
#
# COMPACT_ATOMS: atom_id res chain seq x y z
N MET A 1 65.26 -25.15 -37.22
CA MET A 1 64.40 -24.37 -36.29
C MET A 1 63.01 -24.27 -36.88
N LYS A 2 62.06 -24.98 -36.31
CA LYS A 2 60.67 -24.96 -36.74
C LYS A 2 59.96 -23.87 -35.94
N GLU A 3 59.72 -22.73 -36.56
CA GLU A 3 58.92 -21.67 -35.99
C GLU A 3 57.49 -22.17 -35.82
N SER A 4 57.11 -22.30 -34.57
CA SER A 4 55.73 -22.54 -34.18
C SER A 4 54.90 -21.27 -34.53
N ARG A 5 54.24 -21.27 -35.69
CA ARG A 5 53.17 -20.34 -35.96
C ARG A 5 52.04 -20.59 -34.98
N HIS A 6 52.10 -19.93 -33.88
CA HIS A 6 51.01 -19.88 -32.96
C HIS A 6 49.77 -19.37 -33.68
N ASN A 7 48.72 -20.15 -33.77
CA ASN A 7 47.45 -19.83 -34.40
C ASN A 7 46.77 -18.65 -33.64
N SER A 8 47.16 -17.44 -34.02
CA SER A 8 46.57 -16.21 -33.45
C SER A 8 45.06 -16.11 -33.69
N GLY A 9 44.56 -16.75 -34.76
CA GLY A 9 43.13 -16.80 -35.07
C GLY A 9 42.29 -17.59 -34.03
N THR A 10 42.80 -18.70 -33.50
CA THR A 10 42.08 -19.51 -32.50
C THR A 10 42.04 -18.78 -31.16
N SER A 11 43.10 -18.06 -30.78
CA SER A 11 43.14 -17.26 -29.57
C SER A 11 42.16 -16.07 -29.63
N LEU A 12 42.06 -15.39 -30.77
CA LEU A 12 41.07 -14.31 -30.97
C LEU A 12 39.65 -14.82 -30.92
N PHE A 13 39.36 -15.98 -31.52
CA PHE A 13 38.03 -16.57 -31.52
C PHE A 13 37.63 -16.98 -30.08
N LEU A 14 38.53 -17.56 -29.27
CA LEU A 14 38.28 -17.90 -27.87
C LEU A 14 38.02 -16.67 -27.04
N MET A 15 38.76 -15.58 -27.25
CA MET A 15 38.56 -14.31 -26.56
C MET A 15 37.19 -13.67 -26.91
N GLU A 16 36.77 -13.75 -28.16
CA GLU A 16 35.46 -13.27 -28.64
C GLU A 16 34.33 -14.08 -28.00
N MET A 17 34.47 -15.42 -27.91
CA MET A 17 33.48 -16.29 -27.24
C MET A 17 33.36 -15.99 -25.74
N ILE A 18 34.47 -15.78 -25.06
CA ILE A 18 34.47 -15.42 -23.62
C ILE A 18 33.79 -14.07 -23.40
N LEU A 19 34.09 -13.07 -24.25
CA LEU A 19 33.45 -11.76 -24.21
C LEU A 19 31.93 -11.86 -24.45
N ALA A 20 31.52 -12.61 -25.47
CA ALA A 20 30.10 -12.83 -25.76
C ALA A 20 29.35 -13.50 -24.57
N LEU A 21 29.93 -14.51 -23.96
CA LEU A 21 29.35 -15.17 -22.78
C LEU A 21 29.30 -14.24 -21.56
N LEU A 22 30.32 -13.38 -21.39
CA LEU A 22 30.36 -12.37 -20.34
C LEU A 22 29.24 -11.34 -20.51
N PHE A 23 29.06 -10.81 -21.73
CA PHE A 23 27.97 -9.87 -22.01
C PHE A 23 26.60 -10.53 -21.85
N LEU A 24 26.44 -11.78 -22.27
CA LEU A 24 25.20 -12.52 -22.11
C LEU A 24 24.85 -12.70 -20.63
N SER A 25 25.81 -13.08 -19.80
CA SER A 25 25.60 -13.27 -18.35
C SER A 25 25.28 -11.94 -17.63
N LEU A 26 25.97 -10.85 -17.99
CA LEU A 26 25.65 -9.52 -17.45
C LEU A 26 24.24 -9.05 -17.83
N SER A 27 23.85 -9.25 -19.08
CA SER A 27 22.50 -8.90 -19.57
C SER A 27 21.42 -9.70 -18.86
N SER A 28 21.65 -10.99 -18.63
CA SER A 28 20.74 -11.85 -17.90
C SER A 28 20.56 -11.40 -16.45
N ALA A 29 21.66 -11.07 -15.76
CA ALA A 29 21.61 -10.56 -14.39
C ALA A 29 20.84 -9.24 -14.28
N ALA A 30 21.04 -8.32 -15.23
CA ALA A 30 20.31 -7.06 -15.29
C ALA A 30 18.79 -7.26 -15.49
N CYS A 31 18.39 -8.19 -16.35
CA CYS A 31 16.99 -8.53 -16.57
C CYS A 31 16.33 -9.03 -15.28
N ILE A 32 16.97 -9.91 -14.52
CA ILE A 32 16.44 -10.44 -13.26
C ILE A 32 16.23 -9.32 -12.25
N GLN A 33 17.17 -8.38 -12.13
CA GLN A 33 17.06 -7.24 -11.23
C GLN A 33 15.88 -6.32 -11.61
N ILE A 34 15.68 -6.07 -12.91
CA ILE A 34 14.56 -5.26 -13.41
C ILE A 34 13.23 -5.93 -13.08
N PHE A 35 13.10 -7.25 -13.30
CA PHE A 35 11.87 -7.98 -12.95
C PHE A 35 11.59 -7.98 -11.45
N ALA A 36 12.61 -8.13 -10.61
CA ALA A 36 12.45 -8.07 -9.15
C ALA A 36 11.99 -6.68 -8.70
N ALA A 37 12.58 -5.61 -9.24
CA ALA A 37 12.20 -4.24 -8.97
C ALA A 37 10.77 -3.93 -9.46
N ALA A 38 10.41 -4.37 -10.66
CA ALA A 38 9.07 -4.21 -11.21
C ALA A 38 7.99 -4.88 -10.36
N ARG A 39 8.27 -6.12 -9.88
CA ARG A 39 7.35 -6.84 -8.98
C ARG A 39 7.16 -6.09 -7.67
N LYS A 40 8.24 -5.58 -7.06
CA LYS A 40 8.18 -4.81 -5.82
C LYS A 40 7.34 -3.54 -6.02
N ASN A 41 7.58 -2.80 -7.10
CA ASN A 41 6.84 -1.57 -7.41
C ASN A 41 5.35 -1.85 -7.62
N ARG A 42 5.01 -2.96 -8.27
CA ARG A 42 3.61 -3.36 -8.47
C ARG A 42 2.91 -3.64 -7.14
N LEU A 43 3.53 -4.39 -6.24
CA LEU A 43 2.96 -4.67 -4.90
C LEU A 43 2.77 -3.38 -4.09
N GLN A 44 3.71 -2.45 -4.17
CA GLN A 44 3.58 -1.15 -3.53
C GLN A 44 2.43 -0.33 -4.14
N ALA A 45 2.28 -0.32 -5.47
CA ALA A 45 1.19 0.37 -6.13
C ALA A 45 -0.18 -0.21 -5.76
N GLU A 46 -0.31 -1.52 -5.68
CA GLU A 46 -1.53 -2.20 -5.21
C GLU A 46 -1.86 -1.80 -3.77
N GLN A 47 -0.88 -1.77 -2.88
CA GLN A 47 -1.05 -1.33 -1.50
C GLN A 47 -1.54 0.13 -1.42
N TRP A 48 -0.94 1.04 -2.18
CA TRP A 48 -1.35 2.44 -2.23
C TRP A 48 -2.75 2.62 -2.78
N ASN A 49 -3.13 1.88 -3.81
CA ASN A 49 -4.47 1.92 -4.37
C ASN A 49 -5.53 1.49 -3.33
N GLN A 50 -5.26 0.46 -2.53
CA GLN A 50 -6.16 0.01 -1.47
C GLN A 50 -6.28 1.04 -0.35
N ILE A 51 -5.16 1.61 0.10
CA ILE A 51 -5.15 2.68 1.10
C ILE A 51 -5.96 3.88 0.61
N GLN A 52 -5.79 4.30 -0.64
CA GLN A 52 -6.56 5.39 -1.22
C GLN A 52 -8.06 5.08 -1.31
N ALA A 53 -8.43 3.88 -1.74
CA ALA A 53 -9.83 3.47 -1.83
C ALA A 53 -10.51 3.50 -0.46
N LEU A 54 -9.86 2.95 0.58
CA LEU A 54 -10.36 2.97 1.95
C LEU A 54 -10.44 4.39 2.52
N THR A 55 -9.43 5.22 2.25
CA THR A 55 -9.41 6.63 2.67
C THR A 55 -10.56 7.40 2.04
N THR A 56 -10.82 7.18 0.75
CA THR A 56 -11.96 7.80 0.05
C THR A 56 -13.28 7.35 0.65
N SER A 57 -13.46 6.05 0.89
CA SER A 57 -14.68 5.52 1.51
C SER A 57 -14.93 6.09 2.91
N VAL A 58 -13.89 6.20 3.74
CA VAL A 58 -14.00 6.85 5.05
C VAL A 58 -14.35 8.33 4.92
N GLY A 59 -13.74 9.03 3.96
CA GLY A 59 -14.04 10.43 3.67
C GLY A 59 -15.50 10.64 3.26
N GLU A 60 -16.02 9.82 2.34
CA GLU A 60 -17.41 9.87 1.89
C GLU A 60 -18.40 9.58 3.03
N ILE A 61 -18.08 8.65 3.92
CA ILE A 61 -18.91 8.35 5.10
C ILE A 61 -18.89 9.56 6.05
N LEU A 62 -17.73 10.13 6.34
CA LEU A 62 -17.59 11.27 7.24
C LEU A 62 -18.30 12.52 6.70
N GLU A 63 -18.24 12.74 5.39
CA GLU A 63 -18.93 13.86 4.72
C GLU A 63 -20.44 13.63 4.70
N GLY A 64 -20.88 12.45 4.26
CA GLY A 64 -22.30 12.15 3.99
C GLY A 64 -23.14 11.77 5.21
N THR A 65 -22.54 11.55 6.37
CA THR A 65 -23.23 11.10 7.59
C THR A 65 -22.96 12.03 8.77
N ASP A 66 -23.55 11.72 9.92
CA ASP A 66 -23.26 12.44 11.17
C ASP A 66 -21.91 12.07 11.78
N GLY A 67 -21.19 11.10 11.18
CA GLY A 67 -19.86 10.67 11.60
C GLY A 67 -19.84 9.83 12.87
N THR A 68 -20.98 9.22 13.24
CA THR A 68 -21.06 8.34 14.42
C THR A 68 -20.40 7.00 14.15
N ASP A 69 -19.86 6.38 15.20
CA ASP A 69 -19.21 5.07 15.13
C ASP A 69 -20.13 3.99 14.53
N GLU A 70 -21.43 4.04 14.87
CA GLU A 70 -22.43 3.09 14.38
C GLU A 70 -22.61 3.19 12.85
N GLN A 71 -22.58 4.41 12.31
CA GLN A 71 -22.67 4.63 10.89
C GLN A 71 -21.44 4.10 10.15
N PHE A 72 -20.24 4.33 10.70
CA PHE A 72 -19.01 3.74 10.14
C PHE A 72 -19.05 2.22 10.13
N LEU A 73 -19.44 1.59 11.23
CA LEU A 73 -19.52 0.13 11.32
C LEU A 73 -20.60 -0.47 10.42
N SER A 74 -21.69 0.27 10.15
CA SER A 74 -22.75 -0.19 9.25
C SER A 74 -22.40 -0.06 7.77
N LEU A 75 -21.71 1.01 7.40
CA LEU A 75 -21.35 1.32 6.02
C LEU A 75 -20.00 0.69 5.60
N LEU A 76 -19.10 0.48 6.55
CA LEU A 76 -17.83 -0.19 6.34
C LEU A 76 -17.75 -1.43 7.24
N PRO A 77 -18.25 -2.59 6.78
CA PRO A 77 -18.33 -3.79 7.60
C PRO A 77 -16.96 -4.37 7.96
N GLY A 78 -16.92 -5.12 9.05
CA GLY A 78 -15.70 -5.76 9.55
C GLY A 78 -14.90 -4.93 10.55
N GLY A 79 -15.36 -3.72 10.87
CA GLY A 79 -14.75 -2.88 11.89
C GLY A 79 -15.15 -3.30 13.31
N ILE A 80 -14.28 -3.02 14.25
CA ILE A 80 -14.52 -3.19 15.69
C ILE A 80 -14.24 -1.89 16.43
N LYS A 81 -15.05 -1.60 17.43
CA LYS A 81 -14.79 -0.47 18.33
C LYS A 81 -13.87 -0.90 19.46
N LYS A 82 -12.76 -0.20 19.65
CA LYS A 82 -11.84 -0.40 20.75
C LYS A 82 -11.52 0.95 21.39
N ASN A 83 -12.06 1.15 22.61
CA ASN A 83 -12.02 2.45 23.29
C ASN A 83 -12.72 3.55 22.46
N THR A 84 -11.96 4.59 22.07
CA THR A 84 -12.41 5.71 21.23
C THR A 84 -12.17 5.48 19.74
N ASN A 85 -11.47 4.39 19.37
CA ASN A 85 -11.04 4.15 18.01
C ASN A 85 -11.86 3.06 17.35
N LEU A 86 -12.10 3.20 16.06
CA LEU A 86 -12.60 2.15 15.18
C LEU A 86 -11.43 1.49 14.46
N ILE A 87 -11.39 0.17 14.45
CA ILE A 87 -10.27 -0.60 13.89
C ILE A 87 -10.81 -1.62 12.90
N TRP A 88 -10.20 -1.67 11.71
CA TRP A 88 -10.41 -2.70 10.70
C TRP A 88 -9.11 -3.46 10.47
N TYR A 89 -9.21 -4.78 10.31
CA TYR A 89 -8.09 -5.66 10.06
C TYR A 89 -8.14 -6.22 8.64
N TYR A 90 -7.00 -6.20 7.97
CA TYR A 90 -6.86 -6.68 6.60
C TYR A 90 -5.70 -7.66 6.48
N ASP A 91 -5.89 -8.71 5.70
CA ASP A 91 -4.85 -9.67 5.36
C ASP A 91 -3.87 -9.11 4.30
N CYS A 92 -2.94 -9.95 3.83
CA CYS A 92 -1.97 -9.58 2.79
C CYS A 92 -2.61 -9.30 1.41
N ASN A 93 -3.87 -9.69 1.20
CA ASN A 93 -4.65 -9.43 -0.01
C ASN A 93 -5.68 -8.31 0.17
N TRP A 94 -5.60 -7.55 1.26
CA TRP A 94 -6.53 -6.48 1.62
C TRP A 94 -7.98 -6.95 1.81
N GLN A 95 -8.17 -8.23 2.17
CA GLN A 95 -9.46 -8.75 2.58
C GLN A 95 -9.65 -8.55 4.08
N SER A 96 -10.88 -8.18 4.47
CA SER A 96 -11.22 -8.06 5.88
C SER A 96 -11.07 -9.41 6.59
N CYS A 97 -10.35 -9.43 7.71
CA CYS A 97 -10.03 -10.64 8.46
C CYS A 97 -10.06 -10.40 9.98
N SER A 98 -9.79 -11.45 10.76
CA SER A 98 -9.62 -11.35 12.19
C SER A 98 -8.25 -10.77 12.56
N SER A 99 -8.12 -10.21 13.77
CA SER A 99 -6.86 -9.62 14.25
C SER A 99 -5.67 -10.59 14.26
N GLY A 100 -5.94 -11.91 14.38
CA GLY A 100 -4.90 -12.95 14.42
C GLY A 100 -4.29 -13.27 13.05
N GLU A 101 -4.98 -12.96 11.96
CA GLU A 101 -4.57 -13.24 10.57
C GLU A 101 -4.19 -11.97 9.80
N ALA A 102 -4.29 -10.82 10.47
CA ALA A 102 -4.13 -9.53 9.84
C ALA A 102 -2.66 -9.21 9.51
N ALA A 103 -2.43 -8.70 8.31
CA ALA A 103 -1.16 -8.13 7.88
C ALA A 103 -1.09 -6.62 8.17
N CYS A 104 -2.22 -5.93 8.09
CA CYS A 104 -2.31 -4.51 8.43
C CYS A 104 -3.62 -4.18 9.15
N GLU A 105 -3.61 -3.06 9.85
CA GLU A 105 -4.78 -2.48 10.52
C GLU A 105 -5.01 -1.05 10.03
N MET A 106 -6.27 -0.68 9.90
CA MET A 106 -6.74 0.68 9.70
C MET A 106 -7.40 1.16 10.97
N ILE A 107 -6.97 2.29 11.49
CA ILE A 107 -7.47 2.90 12.71
C ILE A 107 -8.08 4.24 12.37
N LEU A 108 -9.31 4.45 12.78
CA LEU A 108 -10.03 5.71 12.65
C LEU A 108 -10.36 6.25 14.04
N GLU A 109 -9.95 7.47 14.29
CA GLU A 109 -10.34 8.26 15.45
C GLU A 109 -11.17 9.45 14.97
N THR A 110 -12.42 9.56 15.43
CA THR A 110 -13.34 10.62 15.03
C THR A 110 -13.48 11.66 16.15
N ASP A 111 -13.48 12.93 15.77
CA ASP A 111 -13.79 14.05 16.65
C ASP A 111 -14.87 14.92 15.98
N ILE A 112 -16.04 15.00 16.61
CA ILE A 112 -17.20 15.69 16.08
C ILE A 112 -17.50 16.87 16.99
N SER A 113 -17.32 18.06 16.45
CA SER A 113 -17.70 19.32 17.09
C SER A 113 -18.98 19.89 16.50
N SER A 114 -19.45 20.97 17.06
CA SER A 114 -20.66 21.66 16.56
C SER A 114 -20.50 22.29 15.17
N SER A 115 -19.27 22.54 14.73
CA SER A 115 -18.96 23.22 13.47
C SER A 115 -18.20 22.36 12.47
N GLU A 116 -17.54 21.32 12.94
CA GLU A 116 -16.62 20.51 12.11
C GLU A 116 -16.68 19.05 12.53
N LYS A 117 -16.64 18.15 11.55
CA LYS A 117 -16.42 16.73 11.70
C LYS A 117 -14.99 16.44 11.27
N SER A 118 -14.20 15.84 12.14
CA SER A 118 -12.84 15.42 11.78
C SER A 118 -12.63 13.96 12.07
N GLY A 119 -11.76 13.33 11.27
CA GLY A 119 -11.35 11.96 11.44
C GLY A 119 -9.86 11.81 11.17
N GLU A 120 -9.10 11.26 12.11
CA GLU A 120 -7.73 10.86 11.88
C GLU A 120 -7.70 9.39 11.49
N LEU A 121 -7.25 9.14 10.26
CA LEU A 121 -7.16 7.80 9.68
C LEU A 121 -5.69 7.41 9.59
N SER A 122 -5.33 6.26 10.14
CA SER A 122 -3.98 5.71 10.06
C SER A 122 -4.00 4.25 9.64
N PHE A 123 -3.01 3.89 8.83
CA PHE A 123 -2.75 2.52 8.39
C PHE A 123 -1.42 2.06 8.97
N ARG A 124 -1.42 0.89 9.60
CA ARG A 124 -0.23 0.33 10.23
C ARG A 124 -0.01 -1.11 9.79
N GLN A 125 1.23 -1.46 9.51
CA GLN A 125 1.63 -2.83 9.25
C GLN A 125 1.88 -3.56 10.57
N LEU A 126 1.23 -4.71 10.78
CA LEU A 126 1.30 -5.45 12.05
C LEU A 126 2.60 -6.22 12.22
N SER A 127 3.28 -6.61 11.12
CA SER A 127 4.52 -7.40 11.19
C SER A 127 5.68 -6.68 11.86
N ASN A 128 5.78 -5.36 11.69
CA ASN A 128 6.87 -4.53 12.20
C ASN A 128 6.39 -3.29 12.96
N GLY A 129 5.06 -3.10 13.07
CA GLY A 129 4.46 -1.94 13.72
C GLY A 129 4.66 -0.60 12.98
N SER A 130 5.18 -0.63 11.73
CA SER A 130 5.41 0.59 10.97
C SER A 130 4.11 1.23 10.51
N GLU A 131 4.04 2.55 10.60
CA GLU A 131 2.96 3.31 10.01
C GLU A 131 3.18 3.41 8.50
N LEU A 132 2.16 3.01 7.73
CA LEU A 132 2.17 3.05 6.28
C LEU A 132 1.67 4.39 5.75
N TYR A 133 0.61 4.92 6.38
CA TYR A 133 -0.04 6.15 5.96
C TYR A 133 -0.85 6.74 7.10
N ARG A 134 -0.94 8.07 7.16
CA ARG A 134 -1.79 8.81 8.10
C ARG A 134 -2.35 10.05 7.41
N ILE A 135 -3.63 10.33 7.64
CA ILE A 135 -4.30 11.53 7.12
C ILE A 135 -5.35 12.00 8.12
N THR A 136 -5.52 13.30 8.20
CA THR A 136 -6.64 13.92 8.91
C THR A 136 -7.63 14.44 7.89
N LEU A 137 -8.86 13.96 7.96
CA LEU A 137 -9.98 14.40 7.15
C LEU A 137 -10.81 15.40 7.95
N ARG A 138 -11.25 16.49 7.32
CA ARG A 138 -12.06 17.51 7.97
C ARG A 138 -13.18 17.96 7.05
N PHE A 139 -14.39 17.96 7.59
CA PHE A 139 -15.60 18.37 6.85
C PHE A 139 -16.43 19.32 7.72
N PRO A 140 -17.03 20.34 7.15
CA PRO A 140 -17.96 21.19 7.88
C PRO A 140 -19.21 20.39 8.28
N VAL A 141 -19.81 20.74 9.40
CA VAL A 141 -21.13 20.24 9.75
C VAL A 141 -22.16 21.04 8.97
N ASP A 142 -22.96 20.37 8.12
CA ASP A 142 -24.01 21.03 7.35
C ASP A 142 -25.12 21.56 8.28
N ASP A 143 -25.25 22.87 8.35
CA ASP A 143 -26.29 23.57 9.15
C ASP A 143 -27.72 23.34 8.63
N TYR A 144 -27.88 22.83 7.40
CA TYR A 144 -29.19 22.64 6.76
C TYR A 144 -30.11 21.64 7.46
N ARG A 145 -29.60 20.80 8.35
CA ARG A 145 -30.43 19.87 9.14
C ARG A 145 -31.06 20.47 10.39
N ARG A 146 -30.64 21.65 10.84
CA ARG A 146 -31.21 22.32 12.02
C ARG A 146 -32.54 23.02 11.74
N GLU A 147 -32.85 23.34 10.50
CA GLU A 147 -34.10 24.05 10.13
C GLU A 147 -35.31 23.13 9.85
N ALA A 148 -35.12 21.80 9.77
CA ALA A 148 -36.19 20.85 9.47
C ALA A 148 -36.94 20.33 10.69
N VAL A 149 -36.69 20.85 11.89
CA VAL A 149 -37.39 20.48 13.15
C VAL A 149 -38.00 21.70 13.79
N HIS A 150 -38.92 22.35 13.04
CA HIS A 150 -39.92 23.29 13.59
C HIS A 150 -41.27 23.04 12.96
#